data_b021db16c0b90d5c963a4b8231857c5c
#
_entry.id   b021db16c0b90d5c963a4b8231857c5c
#
_cell.length_a   1.000
_cell.length_b   1.000
_cell.length_c   1.000
_cell.angle_alpha   90.00
_cell.angle_beta   90.00
_cell.angle_gamma   90.00
#
_symmetry.space_group_name_H-M   'P 1'
#
loop_
_entity.id
_entity.type
_entity.pdbx_description
1 polymer ?
#
loop_
_entity_poly.entity_id
_entity_poly.type
_entity_poly.pdbx_seq_one_letter_code
_entity_poly.pdbx_strand_id
1 'polypeptide(L)'
;VLCEKPIAMNYGQACEMAGAAESAGVRHMTAFTYRFVPAMRYLGHLIERGDLGQPYHFRSCRLQDWGTRPLGWRMVKKLAGTGELGDMLSHRINFAQFLIGPMRRLVANVKNLTPLRGGLPNDTEDWVAILADFQNGATGVLESSKLASGRNESWRSLDYVELNGSEGTFEFTTGKWNELIFGKVGGPGLAPLAVPREFWTWPGSPRDPGIGDPLVTFRYDQAFEFVDAIRSQRPCVPSFVEGAEVIRVMDAALESAESGKWIDL
;
A
#
# COMPACT_ATOMS: atom_id res chain seq x y z
N VAL A 1 -16.75 0.12 -11.97
CA VAL A 1 -15.43 -0.16 -12.58
C VAL A 1 -14.46 -0.60 -11.50
N LEU A 2 -13.81 -1.76 -11.64
CA LEU A 2 -12.67 -2.20 -10.84
C LEU A 2 -11.42 -2.03 -11.70
N CYS A 3 -10.47 -1.21 -11.27
CA CYS A 3 -9.25 -0.91 -12.00
C CYS A 3 -8.01 -1.36 -11.21
N GLU A 4 -7.03 -1.95 -11.91
CA GLU A 4 -5.73 -2.29 -11.31
C GLU A 4 -4.97 -1.03 -10.88
N LYS A 5 -4.13 -1.22 -9.87
CA LYS A 5 -3.23 -0.18 -9.38
C LYS A 5 -1.88 -0.19 -10.15
N PRO A 6 -1.22 0.96 -10.26
CA PRO A 6 -1.73 2.31 -10.06
C PRO A 6 -2.76 2.66 -11.13
N ILE A 7 -3.79 3.44 -10.79
CA ILE A 7 -4.96 3.64 -11.69
C ILE A 7 -4.67 4.47 -12.93
N ALA A 8 -3.57 5.24 -12.95
CA ALA A 8 -3.18 6.12 -14.05
C ALA A 8 -1.67 6.37 -14.04
N MET A 9 -1.17 7.05 -15.07
CA MET A 9 0.24 7.39 -15.24
C MET A 9 0.65 8.66 -14.48
N ASN A 10 -0.30 9.53 -14.14
CA ASN A 10 -0.09 10.76 -13.37
C ASN A 10 -1.40 11.19 -12.69
N TYR A 11 -1.29 12.16 -11.77
CA TYR A 11 -2.41 12.64 -10.95
C TYR A 11 -3.54 13.24 -11.78
N GLY A 12 -3.23 14.02 -12.83
CA GLY A 12 -4.24 14.59 -13.71
C GLY A 12 -5.14 13.53 -14.35
N GLN A 13 -4.55 12.48 -14.90
CA GLN A 13 -5.31 11.34 -15.47
C GLN A 13 -6.11 10.59 -14.39
N ALA A 14 -5.57 10.43 -13.19
CA ALA A 14 -6.28 9.79 -12.10
C ALA A 14 -7.52 10.59 -11.66
N CYS A 15 -7.41 11.93 -11.61
CA CYS A 15 -8.55 12.84 -11.36
C CYS A 15 -9.60 12.77 -12.47
N GLU A 16 -9.19 12.71 -13.73
CA GLU A 16 -10.10 12.54 -14.86
C GLU A 16 -10.88 11.23 -14.76
N MET A 17 -10.20 10.12 -14.41
CA MET A 17 -10.85 8.82 -14.20
C MET A 17 -11.86 8.85 -13.05
N ALA A 18 -11.50 9.45 -11.92
CA ALA A 18 -12.40 9.59 -10.77
C ALA A 18 -13.62 10.44 -11.13
N GLY A 19 -13.42 11.63 -11.72
CA GLY A 19 -14.49 12.53 -12.15
C GLY A 19 -15.42 11.91 -13.18
N ALA A 20 -14.88 11.16 -14.15
CA ALA A 20 -15.69 10.46 -15.15
C ALA A 20 -16.57 9.37 -14.51
N ALA A 21 -16.02 8.60 -13.57
CA ALA A 21 -16.76 7.56 -12.86
C ALA A 21 -17.85 8.14 -11.95
N GLU A 22 -17.56 9.23 -11.24
CA GLU A 22 -18.53 9.95 -10.41
C GLU A 22 -19.64 10.57 -11.26
N SER A 23 -19.30 11.24 -12.36
CA SER A 23 -20.27 11.86 -13.28
C SER A 23 -21.20 10.84 -13.94
N ALA A 24 -20.69 9.64 -14.22
CA ALA A 24 -21.47 8.52 -14.74
C ALA A 24 -22.29 7.79 -13.65
N GLY A 25 -22.15 8.13 -12.37
CA GLY A 25 -22.84 7.49 -11.26
C GLY A 25 -22.46 6.01 -11.06
N VAL A 26 -21.32 5.55 -11.61
CA VAL A 26 -20.91 4.15 -11.51
C VAL A 26 -20.10 3.90 -10.26
N ARG A 27 -20.22 2.71 -9.69
CA ARG A 27 -19.35 2.28 -8.56
C ARG A 27 -17.94 2.02 -9.10
N HIS A 28 -16.94 2.52 -8.38
CA HIS A 28 -15.54 2.42 -8.78
C HIS A 28 -14.64 2.03 -7.62
N MET A 29 -13.67 1.17 -7.89
CA MET A 29 -12.70 0.67 -6.91
C MET A 29 -11.31 0.59 -7.54
N THR A 30 -10.28 1.03 -6.81
CA THR A 30 -8.87 0.79 -7.12
C THR A 30 -8.42 -0.51 -6.47
N ALA A 31 -7.77 -1.40 -7.21
CA ALA A 31 -7.39 -2.74 -6.74
C ALA A 31 -6.18 -2.72 -5.78
N PHE A 32 -6.28 -1.98 -4.67
CA PHE A 32 -5.32 -2.08 -3.56
C PHE A 32 -5.62 -3.33 -2.72
N THR A 33 -5.37 -4.47 -3.32
CA THR A 33 -5.77 -5.79 -2.80
C THR A 33 -5.28 -6.08 -1.37
N TYR A 34 -4.12 -5.53 -0.96
CA TYR A 34 -3.59 -5.74 0.40
C TYR A 34 -4.41 -5.05 1.51
N ARG A 35 -5.34 -4.13 1.15
CA ARG A 35 -6.34 -3.58 2.10
C ARG A 35 -7.29 -4.67 2.63
N PHE A 36 -7.42 -5.78 1.92
CA PHE A 36 -8.32 -6.91 2.24
C PHE A 36 -7.63 -8.00 3.08
N VAL A 37 -6.33 -7.88 3.35
CA VAL A 37 -5.61 -8.78 4.26
C VAL A 37 -6.21 -8.65 5.67
N PRO A 38 -6.59 -9.77 6.32
CA PRO A 38 -7.23 -9.76 7.64
C PRO A 38 -6.51 -8.90 8.68
N ALA A 39 -5.20 -9.07 8.83
CA ALA A 39 -4.41 -8.27 9.78
C ALA A 39 -4.42 -6.77 9.45
N MET A 40 -4.39 -6.39 8.16
CA MET A 40 -4.47 -4.98 7.76
C MET A 40 -5.85 -4.37 8.11
N ARG A 41 -6.92 -5.11 7.92
CA ARG A 41 -8.27 -4.68 8.27
C ARG A 41 -8.42 -4.54 9.79
N TYR A 42 -7.91 -5.51 10.55
CA TYR A 42 -7.95 -5.47 12.00
C TYR A 42 -7.09 -4.32 12.55
N LEU A 43 -5.93 -4.07 11.97
CA LEU A 43 -5.10 -2.93 12.31
C LEU A 43 -5.83 -1.59 12.09
N GLY A 44 -6.51 -1.41 10.95
CA GLY A 44 -7.35 -0.24 10.71
C GLY A 44 -8.44 -0.08 11.78
N HIS A 45 -9.15 -1.16 12.13
CA HIS A 45 -10.15 -1.16 13.19
C HIS A 45 -9.58 -0.75 14.57
N LEU A 46 -8.39 -1.25 14.93
CA LEU A 46 -7.74 -0.89 16.21
C LEU A 46 -7.36 0.60 16.25
N ILE A 47 -6.91 1.15 15.12
CA ILE A 47 -6.59 2.59 15.00
C ILE A 47 -7.86 3.43 15.11
N GLU A 48 -8.93 3.08 14.41
CA GLU A 48 -10.23 3.75 14.50
C GLU A 48 -10.81 3.72 15.92
N ARG A 49 -10.57 2.65 16.66
CA ARG A 49 -10.95 2.50 18.06
C ARG A 49 -10.11 3.35 19.03
N GLY A 50 -8.96 3.86 18.57
CA GLY A 50 -8.05 4.70 19.36
C GLY A 50 -6.93 3.95 20.08
N ASP A 51 -6.71 2.65 19.81
CA ASP A 51 -5.68 1.86 20.47
C ASP A 51 -4.24 2.31 20.16
N LEU A 52 -4.03 3.05 19.07
CA LEU A 52 -2.74 3.69 18.75
C LEU A 52 -2.57 5.03 19.50
N GLY A 53 -3.68 5.71 19.83
CA GLY A 53 -3.67 7.09 20.33
C GLY A 53 -3.25 8.08 19.23
N GLN A 54 -2.54 9.16 19.62
CA GLN A 54 -1.96 10.12 18.67
C GLN A 54 -0.83 9.45 17.88
N PRO A 55 -0.92 9.35 16.55
CA PRO A 55 0.17 8.79 15.74
C PRO A 55 1.44 9.65 15.83
N TYR A 56 2.59 9.01 15.99
CA TYR A 56 3.90 9.65 16.01
C TYR A 56 4.73 9.29 14.79
N HIS A 57 4.80 8.00 14.47
CA HIS A 57 5.66 7.51 13.40
C HIS A 57 5.03 6.34 12.65
N PHE A 58 5.20 6.36 11.32
CA PHE A 58 4.82 5.26 10.42
C PHE A 58 6.04 4.78 9.66
N ARG A 59 6.25 3.48 9.61
CA ARG A 59 7.26 2.86 8.76
C ARG A 59 6.63 1.75 7.93
N SER A 60 6.95 1.72 6.63
CA SER A 60 6.58 0.60 5.79
C SER A 60 7.67 0.31 4.77
N CYS A 61 8.02 -0.97 4.61
CA CYS A 61 8.97 -1.37 3.59
C CYS A 61 8.55 -2.67 2.88
N ARG A 62 8.94 -2.75 1.59
CA ARG A 62 8.81 -3.95 0.78
C ARG A 62 10.15 -4.24 0.09
N LEU A 63 10.85 -5.28 0.54
CA LEU A 63 12.16 -5.67 0.00
C LEU A 63 12.08 -7.07 -0.62
N GLN A 64 12.28 -7.15 -1.93
CA GLN A 64 12.14 -8.37 -2.74
C GLN A 64 13.38 -8.59 -3.61
N ASP A 65 13.57 -9.83 -4.08
CA ASP A 65 14.66 -10.22 -4.96
C ASP A 65 14.10 -10.78 -6.28
N TRP A 66 13.77 -9.88 -7.21
CA TRP A 66 13.28 -10.25 -8.54
C TRP A 66 13.68 -9.26 -9.64
N GLY A 67 14.44 -8.24 -9.28
CA GLY A 67 14.76 -7.12 -10.16
C GLY A 67 15.81 -7.38 -11.21
N THR A 68 16.54 -8.51 -11.16
CA THR A 68 17.59 -8.81 -12.12
C THR A 68 17.10 -9.54 -13.37
N ARG A 69 15.92 -10.14 -13.35
CA ARG A 69 15.31 -10.83 -14.49
C ARG A 69 14.55 -9.87 -15.42
N PRO A 70 14.33 -10.23 -16.69
CA PRO A 70 13.47 -9.47 -17.59
C PRO A 70 12.04 -9.33 -17.05
N LEU A 71 11.47 -8.14 -17.10
CA LEU A 71 10.14 -7.80 -16.56
C LEU A 71 9.16 -7.31 -17.65
N GLY A 72 9.53 -7.47 -18.93
CA GLY A 72 8.71 -7.07 -20.06
C GLY A 72 8.40 -5.56 -20.06
N TRP A 73 7.13 -5.19 -20.26
CA TRP A 73 6.70 -3.79 -20.33
C TRP A 73 7.02 -2.97 -19.09
N ARG A 74 7.19 -3.61 -17.92
CA ARG A 74 7.55 -2.95 -16.66
C ARG A 74 8.96 -2.35 -16.66
N MET A 75 9.81 -2.71 -17.66
CA MET A 75 11.13 -2.15 -17.83
C MET A 75 11.14 -0.88 -18.70
N VAL A 76 10.00 -0.53 -19.29
CA VAL A 76 9.86 0.56 -20.26
C VAL A 76 9.05 1.68 -19.62
N LYS A 77 9.70 2.77 -19.20
CA LYS A 77 9.06 3.90 -18.49
C LYS A 77 7.87 4.47 -19.25
N LYS A 78 7.97 4.56 -20.59
CA LYS A 78 6.86 5.04 -21.45
C LYS A 78 5.59 4.17 -21.32
N LEU A 79 5.72 2.88 -20.98
CA LEU A 79 4.58 1.94 -20.85
C LEU A 79 4.15 1.79 -19.39
N ALA A 80 5.11 1.76 -18.47
CA ALA A 80 4.86 1.49 -17.06
C ALA A 80 4.67 2.75 -16.21
N GLY A 81 5.10 3.92 -16.69
CA GLY A 81 5.16 5.17 -15.93
C GLY A 81 6.30 5.17 -14.91
N THR A 82 6.29 4.21 -14.01
CA THR A 82 7.26 4.02 -12.93
C THR A 82 7.62 2.53 -12.78
N GLY A 83 8.67 2.24 -12.05
CA GLY A 83 9.07 0.88 -11.69
C GLY A 83 8.55 0.47 -10.30
N GLU A 84 9.46 0.44 -9.33
CA GLU A 84 9.15 0.00 -7.96
C GLU A 84 8.21 0.96 -7.22
N LEU A 85 8.24 2.26 -7.55
CA LEU A 85 7.35 3.27 -6.99
C LEU A 85 5.88 2.90 -7.25
N GLY A 86 5.51 2.63 -8.50
CA GLY A 86 4.13 2.26 -8.86
C GLY A 86 3.80 0.81 -8.58
N ASP A 87 4.78 -0.11 -8.71
CA ASP A 87 4.49 -1.53 -8.54
C ASP A 87 4.25 -1.90 -7.06
N MET A 88 5.19 -1.58 -6.17
CA MET A 88 5.09 -2.00 -4.78
C MET A 88 4.94 -0.85 -3.79
N LEU A 89 5.61 0.30 -4.00
CA LEU A 89 5.50 1.40 -3.05
C LEU A 89 4.11 2.05 -3.05
N SER A 90 3.36 2.01 -4.17
CA SER A 90 1.97 2.47 -4.22
C SER A 90 1.08 1.80 -3.16
N HIS A 91 1.28 0.52 -2.86
CA HIS A 91 0.59 -0.15 -1.76
C HIS A 91 1.00 0.41 -0.38
N ARG A 92 2.27 0.77 -0.20
CA ARG A 92 2.77 1.35 1.07
C ARG A 92 2.25 2.76 1.27
N ILE A 93 2.16 3.55 0.20
CA ILE A 93 1.52 4.87 0.22
C ILE A 93 0.04 4.72 0.59
N ASN A 94 -0.67 3.78 -0.01
CA ASN A 94 -2.07 3.50 0.35
C ASN A 94 -2.22 3.08 1.81
N PHE A 95 -1.31 2.25 2.37
CA PHE A 95 -1.32 1.91 3.79
C PHE A 95 -1.12 3.12 4.68
N ALA A 96 -0.15 3.98 4.35
CA ALA A 96 0.12 5.20 5.10
C ALA A 96 -1.10 6.12 5.15
N GLN A 97 -1.74 6.35 4.00
CA GLN A 97 -2.96 7.18 3.91
C GLN A 97 -4.14 6.55 4.66
N PHE A 98 -4.29 5.24 4.61
CA PHE A 98 -5.35 4.51 5.29
C PHE A 98 -5.19 4.50 6.81
N LEU A 99 -3.97 4.27 7.30
CA LEU A 99 -3.71 4.03 8.72
C LEU A 99 -3.37 5.32 9.50
N ILE A 100 -2.76 6.30 8.83
CA ILE A 100 -2.29 7.54 9.45
C ILE A 100 -3.09 8.75 8.96
N GLY A 101 -3.42 8.78 7.67
CA GLY A 101 -4.11 9.90 7.04
C GLY A 101 -3.27 10.58 5.94
N PRO A 102 -3.70 11.76 5.47
CA PRO A 102 -3.06 12.45 4.36
C PRO A 102 -1.63 12.89 4.69
N MET A 103 -0.71 12.71 3.73
CA MET A 103 0.62 13.32 3.80
C MET A 103 0.51 14.82 3.54
N ARG A 104 1.33 15.61 4.23
CA ARG A 104 1.44 17.07 4.06
C ARG A 104 2.56 17.43 3.11
N ARG A 105 3.72 16.76 3.23
CA ARG A 105 4.89 16.95 2.38
C ARG A 105 5.79 15.73 2.42
N LEU A 106 6.67 15.61 1.44
CA LEU A 106 7.63 14.52 1.37
C LEU A 106 8.96 14.94 0.75
N VAL A 107 10.01 14.15 1.00
CA VAL A 107 11.24 14.11 0.22
C VAL A 107 11.52 12.67 -0.18
N ALA A 108 12.00 12.44 -1.40
CA ALA A 108 12.20 11.11 -1.95
C ALA A 108 13.56 10.95 -2.64
N ASN A 109 14.02 9.72 -2.68
CA ASN A 109 15.13 9.29 -3.52
C ASN A 109 14.69 8.07 -4.35
N VAL A 110 14.94 8.14 -5.65
CA VAL A 110 14.51 7.15 -6.64
C VAL A 110 15.73 6.74 -7.47
N LYS A 111 16.00 5.43 -7.59
CA LYS A 111 17.18 4.92 -8.28
C LYS A 111 16.86 3.79 -9.24
N ASN A 112 17.43 3.88 -10.45
CA ASN A 112 17.61 2.75 -11.34
C ASN A 112 19.05 2.22 -11.15
N LEU A 113 19.18 1.09 -10.47
CA LEU A 113 20.46 0.46 -10.15
C LEU A 113 20.80 -0.67 -11.14
N THR A 114 19.82 -1.09 -11.95
CA THR A 114 19.96 -2.15 -12.96
C THR A 114 19.49 -1.65 -14.33
N PRO A 115 20.32 -0.84 -15.04
CA PRO A 115 19.94 -0.31 -16.35
C PRO A 115 19.82 -1.38 -17.43
N LEU A 116 20.27 -2.62 -17.14
CA LEU A 116 20.10 -3.80 -17.98
C LEU A 116 19.53 -4.95 -17.13
N ARG A 117 18.48 -5.63 -17.63
CA ARG A 117 17.87 -6.81 -17.01
C ARG A 117 17.83 -7.96 -17.99
N GLY A 118 18.56 -9.04 -17.70
CA GLY A 118 18.71 -10.14 -18.63
C GLY A 118 19.25 -9.70 -20.00
N GLY A 119 20.12 -8.68 -20.03
CA GLY A 119 20.68 -8.11 -21.26
C GLY A 119 19.78 -7.11 -21.99
N LEU A 120 18.57 -6.84 -21.50
CA LEU A 120 17.63 -5.88 -22.12
C LEU A 120 17.65 -4.53 -21.38
N PRO A 121 17.50 -3.39 -22.09
CA PRO A 121 17.43 -2.07 -21.48
C PRO A 121 16.28 -1.95 -20.46
N ASN A 122 16.55 -1.27 -19.34
CA ASN A 122 15.59 -0.94 -18.30
C ASN A 122 15.73 0.55 -17.92
N ASP A 123 14.68 1.33 -18.08
CA ASP A 123 14.63 2.76 -17.76
C ASP A 123 13.68 3.09 -16.58
N THR A 124 13.18 2.05 -15.89
CA THR A 124 12.37 2.20 -14.67
C THR A 124 13.23 1.97 -13.41
N GLU A 125 12.80 2.55 -12.31
CA GLU A 125 13.52 2.49 -11.03
C GLU A 125 13.35 1.12 -10.33
N ASP A 126 14.37 0.76 -9.56
CA ASP A 126 14.49 -0.49 -8.81
C ASP A 126 14.32 -0.31 -7.31
N TRP A 127 14.61 0.88 -6.84
CA TRP A 127 14.59 1.26 -5.44
C TRP A 127 14.03 2.66 -5.28
N VAL A 128 13.23 2.83 -4.23
CA VAL A 128 12.64 4.11 -3.86
C VAL A 128 12.49 4.19 -2.34
N ALA A 129 12.81 5.37 -1.79
CA ALA A 129 12.57 5.70 -0.38
C ALA A 129 11.94 7.10 -0.29
N ILE A 130 10.98 7.24 0.65
CA ILE A 130 10.27 8.47 0.95
C ILE A 130 10.38 8.75 2.45
N LEU A 131 10.73 9.99 2.81
CA LEU A 131 10.47 10.56 4.12
C LEU A 131 9.27 11.49 3.99
N ALA A 132 8.31 11.41 4.90
CA ALA A 132 7.07 12.17 4.83
C ALA A 132 6.69 12.79 6.18
N ASP A 133 6.04 13.97 6.14
CA ASP A 133 5.27 14.54 7.23
C ASP A 133 3.78 14.41 6.92
N PHE A 134 2.98 13.96 7.87
CA PHE A 134 1.52 13.87 7.75
C PHE A 134 0.83 15.13 8.28
N GLN A 135 -0.42 15.36 7.85
CA GLN A 135 -1.20 16.53 8.27
C GLN A 135 -1.48 16.54 9.77
N ASN A 136 -1.56 15.38 10.41
CA ASN A 136 -1.76 15.22 11.87
C ASN A 136 -0.47 15.37 12.70
N GLY A 137 0.66 15.68 12.06
CA GLY A 137 1.97 15.87 12.70
C GLY A 137 2.81 14.60 12.83
N ALA A 138 2.31 13.44 12.45
CA ALA A 138 3.10 12.21 12.39
C ALA A 138 4.19 12.29 11.30
N THR A 139 5.24 11.47 11.45
CA THR A 139 6.31 11.31 10.44
C THR A 139 6.23 9.95 9.78
N GLY A 140 6.79 9.79 8.58
CA GLY A 140 6.78 8.54 7.86
C GLY A 140 8.07 8.20 7.13
N VAL A 141 8.37 6.90 7.07
CA VAL A 141 9.43 6.32 6.24
C VAL A 141 8.83 5.18 5.41
N LEU A 142 8.89 5.33 4.08
CA LEU A 142 8.43 4.31 3.16
C LEU A 142 9.58 3.90 2.24
N GLU A 143 9.77 2.60 2.06
CA GLU A 143 10.84 2.06 1.22
C GLU A 143 10.33 0.88 0.41
N SER A 144 10.79 0.76 -0.84
CA SER A 144 10.61 -0.45 -1.64
C SER A 144 11.82 -0.72 -2.53
N SER A 145 12.15 -2.01 -2.65
CA SER A 145 13.24 -2.49 -3.52
C SER A 145 12.91 -3.85 -4.11
N LYS A 146 13.24 -4.03 -5.39
CA LYS A 146 13.21 -5.33 -6.05
C LYS A 146 14.60 -5.98 -6.15
N LEU A 147 15.62 -5.38 -5.52
CA LEU A 147 17.02 -5.81 -5.57
C LEU A 147 17.58 -6.30 -4.22
N ALA A 148 16.71 -6.71 -3.30
CA ALA A 148 17.12 -7.26 -2.01
C ALA A 148 17.55 -8.74 -2.17
N SER A 149 18.72 -8.96 -2.75
CA SER A 149 19.25 -10.26 -3.15
C SER A 149 19.22 -11.29 -2.02
N GLY A 150 18.69 -12.48 -2.32
CA GLY A 150 18.51 -13.59 -1.38
C GLY A 150 17.20 -13.58 -0.60
N ARG A 151 16.37 -12.51 -0.69
CA ARG A 151 15.07 -12.46 0.00
C ARG A 151 13.94 -13.17 -0.73
N ASN A 152 14.07 -13.42 -2.06
CA ASN A 152 13.03 -13.94 -2.91
C ASN A 152 11.74 -13.07 -3.02
N GLU A 153 10.71 -13.51 -3.75
CA GLU A 153 9.48 -12.76 -4.03
C GLU A 153 8.31 -13.11 -3.12
N SER A 154 8.42 -14.22 -2.39
CA SER A 154 7.33 -14.79 -1.60
C SER A 154 7.27 -14.21 -0.17
N TRP A 155 6.64 -14.94 0.73
CA TRP A 155 6.54 -14.64 2.15
C TRP A 155 7.90 -14.48 2.87
N ARG A 156 9.00 -14.95 2.29
CA ARG A 156 10.37 -14.72 2.79
C ARG A 156 10.91 -13.33 2.48
N SER A 157 10.29 -12.62 1.53
CA SER A 157 10.59 -11.20 1.31
C SER A 157 10.14 -10.38 2.53
N LEU A 158 10.76 -9.24 2.77
CA LEU A 158 10.31 -8.34 3.81
C LEU A 158 9.14 -7.49 3.31
N ASP A 159 8.00 -7.62 3.95
CA ASP A 159 6.81 -6.77 3.75
C ASP A 159 6.31 -6.35 5.13
N TYR A 160 6.72 -5.18 5.58
CA TYR A 160 6.65 -4.74 6.96
C TYR A 160 5.94 -3.40 7.08
N VAL A 161 5.13 -3.28 8.11
CA VAL A 161 4.47 -2.04 8.53
C VAL A 161 4.63 -1.92 10.04
N GLU A 162 5.00 -0.73 10.52
CA GLU A 162 5.08 -0.37 11.93
C GLU A 162 4.43 0.99 12.15
N LEU A 163 3.67 1.10 13.23
CA LEU A 163 3.04 2.32 13.70
C LEU A 163 3.36 2.54 15.17
N ASN A 164 3.84 3.73 15.48
CA ASN A 164 4.09 4.15 16.86
C ASN A 164 3.16 5.32 17.19
N GLY A 165 2.50 5.25 18.33
CA GLY A 165 1.61 6.30 18.81
C GLY A 165 1.66 6.47 20.33
N SER A 166 0.84 7.39 20.86
CA SER A 166 0.85 7.71 22.29
C SER A 166 0.39 6.58 23.21
N GLU A 167 -0.38 5.61 22.68
CA GLU A 167 -0.93 4.50 23.45
C GLU A 167 -0.18 3.18 23.21
N GLY A 168 0.57 3.06 22.11
CA GLY A 168 1.30 1.82 21.82
C GLY A 168 1.95 1.78 20.45
N THR A 169 2.48 0.60 20.14
CA THR A 169 3.11 0.26 18.87
C THR A 169 2.44 -0.96 18.26
N PHE A 170 2.15 -0.89 16.95
CA PHE A 170 1.72 -2.02 16.16
C PHE A 170 2.77 -2.37 15.10
N GLU A 171 2.98 -3.67 14.88
CA GLU A 171 3.75 -4.19 13.75
C GLU A 171 2.91 -5.21 12.98
N PHE A 172 3.11 -5.23 11.67
CA PHE A 172 2.50 -6.18 10.75
C PHE A 172 3.50 -6.64 9.69
N THR A 173 3.50 -7.94 9.40
CA THR A 173 4.21 -8.51 8.25
C THR A 173 3.24 -9.36 7.43
N THR A 174 3.26 -9.21 6.11
CA THR A 174 2.30 -9.90 5.21
C THR A 174 2.31 -11.41 5.33
N GLY A 175 3.46 -12.03 5.68
CA GLY A 175 3.55 -13.47 5.93
C GLY A 175 2.73 -13.97 7.12
N LYS A 176 2.30 -13.06 8.01
CA LYS A 176 1.46 -13.35 9.18
C LYS A 176 0.10 -12.66 9.04
N TRP A 177 -0.67 -13.10 8.06
CA TRP A 177 -1.95 -12.50 7.66
C TRP A 177 -3.01 -12.45 8.78
N ASN A 178 -2.88 -13.29 9.81
CA ASN A 178 -3.81 -13.44 10.94
C ASN A 178 -3.20 -13.07 12.30
N GLU A 179 -2.07 -12.39 12.29
CA GLU A 179 -1.36 -11.95 13.50
C GLU A 179 -0.80 -10.54 13.31
N LEU A 180 -0.93 -9.72 14.33
CA LEU A 180 -0.20 -8.47 14.52
C LEU A 180 0.79 -8.66 15.68
N ILE A 181 1.73 -7.76 15.81
CA ILE A 181 2.48 -7.56 17.04
C ILE A 181 1.97 -6.27 17.66
N PHE A 182 1.73 -6.25 18.96
CA PHE A 182 1.26 -5.07 19.69
C PHE A 182 1.99 -4.92 21.01
N GLY A 183 2.36 -3.69 21.34
CA GLY A 183 2.88 -3.30 22.65
C GLY A 183 2.17 -2.03 23.14
N LYS A 184 1.47 -2.16 24.27
CA LYS A 184 0.81 -1.03 24.93
C LYS A 184 1.82 -0.25 25.76
N VAL A 185 1.68 1.08 25.81
CA VAL A 185 2.46 1.94 26.71
C VAL A 185 2.28 1.49 28.18
N GLY A 186 3.40 1.33 28.88
CA GLY A 186 3.39 0.81 30.26
C GLY A 186 3.18 -0.71 30.39
N GLY A 187 3.06 -1.41 29.27
CA GLY A 187 2.91 -2.87 29.23
C GLY A 187 4.27 -3.62 29.22
N PRO A 188 4.24 -4.94 29.04
CA PRO A 188 5.44 -5.79 29.07
C PRO A 188 6.31 -5.71 27.81
N GLY A 189 5.92 -4.93 26.81
CA GLY A 189 6.58 -4.80 25.50
C GLY A 189 5.76 -5.40 24.37
N LEU A 190 6.40 -5.59 23.21
CA LEU A 190 5.78 -6.12 21.99
C LEU A 190 5.47 -7.62 22.15
N ALA A 191 4.24 -8.02 21.83
CA ALA A 191 3.80 -9.40 21.87
C ALA A 191 2.81 -9.72 20.73
N PRO A 192 2.69 -10.99 20.32
CA PRO A 192 1.72 -11.39 19.31
C PRO A 192 0.29 -11.06 19.72
N LEU A 193 -0.47 -10.48 18.79
CA LEU A 193 -1.89 -10.20 18.90
C LEU A 193 -2.63 -10.91 17.75
N ALA A 194 -3.39 -11.94 18.11
CA ALA A 194 -4.15 -12.70 17.12
C ALA A 194 -5.26 -11.84 16.48
N VAL A 195 -5.42 -11.93 15.17
CA VAL A 195 -6.53 -11.32 14.46
C VAL A 195 -7.81 -12.11 14.75
N PRO A 196 -8.87 -11.47 15.29
CA PRO A 196 -10.14 -12.13 15.56
C PRO A 196 -10.76 -12.74 14.28
N ARG A 197 -11.46 -13.87 14.46
CA ARG A 197 -11.98 -14.67 13.32
C ARG A 197 -12.96 -13.91 12.43
N GLU A 198 -13.70 -12.95 12.96
CA GLU A 198 -14.60 -12.07 12.21
C GLU A 198 -13.90 -11.18 11.18
N PHE A 199 -12.58 -10.96 11.31
CA PHE A 199 -11.76 -10.24 10.33
C PHE A 199 -11.17 -11.14 9.24
N TRP A 200 -11.28 -12.47 9.35
CA TRP A 200 -10.62 -13.40 8.42
C TRP A 200 -11.25 -13.40 7.03
N THR A 201 -12.50 -12.97 6.91
CA THR A 201 -13.18 -12.72 5.64
C THR A 201 -13.77 -11.32 5.63
N TRP A 202 -14.08 -10.80 4.45
CA TRP A 202 -14.84 -9.54 4.35
C TRP A 202 -16.25 -9.73 4.92
N PRO A 203 -16.85 -8.71 5.58
CA PRO A 203 -18.19 -8.80 6.13
C PRO A 203 -19.21 -9.25 5.07
N GLY A 204 -19.96 -10.30 5.36
CA GLY A 204 -20.94 -10.89 4.44
C GLY A 204 -20.33 -11.79 3.34
N SER A 205 -19.02 -11.91 3.23
CA SER A 205 -18.38 -12.83 2.27
C SER A 205 -18.73 -14.27 2.61
N PRO A 206 -19.21 -15.07 1.63
CA PRO A 206 -19.51 -16.49 1.83
C PRO A 206 -18.26 -17.38 1.83
N ARG A 207 -17.08 -16.80 1.68
CA ARG A 207 -15.82 -17.55 1.66
C ARG A 207 -15.57 -18.23 3.00
N ASP A 208 -15.24 -19.53 2.97
CA ASP A 208 -14.70 -20.20 4.15
C ASP A 208 -13.25 -19.78 4.37
N PRO A 209 -12.92 -19.13 5.52
CA PRO A 209 -11.55 -18.70 5.80
C PRO A 209 -10.57 -19.86 6.02
N GLY A 210 -11.05 -21.09 6.22
CA GLY A 210 -10.22 -22.29 6.35
C GLY A 210 -9.85 -22.95 5.02
N ILE A 211 -10.37 -22.46 3.89
CA ILE A 211 -10.13 -23.04 2.55
C ILE A 211 -9.24 -22.10 1.71
N GLY A 212 -8.22 -22.70 1.10
CA GLY A 212 -7.29 -22.01 0.21
C GLY A 212 -6.09 -21.38 0.94
N ASP A 213 -5.17 -20.77 0.16
CA ASP A 213 -4.04 -20.03 0.70
C ASP A 213 -4.48 -18.64 1.18
N PRO A 214 -4.40 -18.34 2.47
CA PRO A 214 -4.81 -17.05 3.02
C PRO A 214 -4.09 -15.84 2.40
N LEU A 215 -2.88 -16.02 1.87
CA LEU A 215 -2.12 -14.97 1.18
C LEU A 215 -2.61 -14.70 -0.26
N VAL A 216 -3.60 -15.46 -0.72
CA VAL A 216 -4.22 -15.32 -2.05
C VAL A 216 -5.70 -15.02 -1.94
N THR A 217 -6.40 -15.68 -1.01
CA THR A 217 -7.87 -15.65 -0.92
C THR A 217 -8.45 -14.29 -0.54
N PHE A 218 -7.69 -13.37 0.03
CA PHE A 218 -8.15 -12.00 0.27
C PHE A 218 -8.49 -11.23 -1.04
N ARG A 219 -8.00 -11.68 -2.19
CA ARG A 219 -8.41 -11.14 -3.51
C ARG A 219 -9.84 -11.49 -3.86
N TYR A 220 -10.34 -12.63 -3.38
CA TYR A 220 -11.75 -12.95 -3.46
C TYR A 220 -12.59 -11.94 -2.67
N ASP A 221 -12.15 -11.59 -1.47
CA ASP A 221 -12.85 -10.62 -0.62
C ASP A 221 -12.88 -9.22 -1.27
N GLN A 222 -11.84 -8.81 -1.97
CA GLN A 222 -11.84 -7.59 -2.79
C GLN A 222 -12.91 -7.65 -3.90
N ALA A 223 -12.97 -8.75 -4.65
CA ALA A 223 -13.96 -8.91 -5.70
C ALA A 223 -15.39 -8.99 -5.14
N PHE A 224 -15.56 -9.67 -4.00
CA PHE A 224 -16.82 -9.73 -3.28
C PHE A 224 -17.29 -8.34 -2.84
N GLU A 225 -16.41 -7.55 -2.20
CA GLU A 225 -16.72 -6.17 -1.79
C GLU A 225 -17.18 -5.31 -2.96
N PHE A 226 -16.49 -5.39 -4.09
CA PHE A 226 -16.87 -4.63 -5.28
C PHE A 226 -18.27 -5.00 -5.79
N VAL A 227 -18.59 -6.30 -5.88
CA VAL A 227 -19.92 -6.78 -6.34
C VAL A 227 -21.01 -6.44 -5.32
N ASP A 228 -20.72 -6.59 -4.03
CA ASP A 228 -21.66 -6.27 -2.95
C ASP A 228 -21.96 -4.77 -2.89
N ALA A 229 -20.96 -3.93 -3.02
CA ALA A 229 -21.14 -2.46 -3.09
C ALA A 229 -22.04 -2.04 -4.28
N ILE A 230 -21.91 -2.70 -5.44
CA ILE A 230 -22.81 -2.46 -6.58
C ILE A 230 -24.24 -2.86 -6.23
N ARG A 231 -24.46 -4.07 -5.68
CA ARG A 231 -25.78 -4.58 -5.32
C ARG A 231 -26.46 -3.73 -4.24
N SER A 232 -25.70 -3.29 -3.26
CA SER A 232 -26.18 -2.50 -2.12
C SER A 232 -26.20 -1.00 -2.42
N GLN A 233 -25.82 -0.56 -3.61
CA GLN A 233 -25.75 0.83 -4.06
C GLN A 233 -24.92 1.75 -3.14
N ARG A 234 -23.91 1.20 -2.45
CA ARG A 234 -22.99 1.93 -1.58
C ARG A 234 -21.64 2.23 -2.27
N PRO A 235 -20.88 3.22 -1.80
CA PRO A 235 -19.51 3.43 -2.28
C PRO A 235 -18.64 2.19 -2.09
N CYS A 236 -17.67 2.00 -2.99
CA CYS A 236 -16.61 1.00 -2.85
C CYS A 236 -15.39 1.61 -2.14
N VAL A 237 -14.66 0.80 -1.41
CA VAL A 237 -13.37 1.17 -0.81
C VAL A 237 -12.32 0.09 -1.10
N PRO A 238 -11.08 0.50 -1.49
CA PRO A 238 -10.67 1.87 -1.81
C PRO A 238 -11.22 2.37 -3.16
N SER A 239 -11.62 3.63 -3.20
CA SER A 239 -12.22 4.28 -4.38
C SER A 239 -11.16 4.73 -5.41
N PHE A 240 -11.59 5.30 -6.55
CA PHE A 240 -10.70 5.98 -7.49
C PHE A 240 -10.13 7.28 -6.92
N VAL A 241 -10.86 7.95 -6.03
CA VAL A 241 -10.35 9.14 -5.33
C VAL A 241 -9.15 8.77 -4.46
N GLU A 242 -9.25 7.68 -3.67
CA GLU A 242 -8.10 7.17 -2.90
C GLU A 242 -6.96 6.72 -3.83
N GLY A 243 -7.29 6.14 -4.98
CA GLY A 243 -6.30 5.80 -6.01
C GLY A 243 -5.58 7.04 -6.56
N ALA A 244 -6.31 8.12 -6.83
CA ALA A 244 -5.74 9.39 -7.30
C ALA A 244 -4.82 10.02 -6.25
N GLU A 245 -5.19 9.99 -4.96
CA GLU A 245 -4.32 10.50 -3.89
C GLU A 245 -3.00 9.73 -3.77
N VAL A 246 -3.00 8.41 -4.05
CA VAL A 246 -1.75 7.63 -4.13
C VAL A 246 -0.89 8.11 -5.31
N ILE A 247 -1.49 8.37 -6.48
CA ILE A 247 -0.76 8.91 -7.64
C ILE A 247 -0.19 10.30 -7.34
N ARG A 248 -0.92 11.17 -6.62
CA ARG A 248 -0.42 12.49 -6.21
C ARG A 248 0.88 12.38 -5.41
N VAL A 249 0.92 11.46 -4.45
CA VAL A 249 2.15 11.19 -3.67
C VAL A 249 3.27 10.64 -4.56
N MET A 250 2.95 9.77 -5.52
CA MET A 250 3.94 9.25 -6.46
C MET A 250 4.54 10.34 -7.35
N ASP A 251 3.71 11.24 -7.91
CA ASP A 251 4.17 12.37 -8.73
C ASP A 251 5.09 13.31 -7.91
N ALA A 252 4.69 13.63 -6.67
CA ALA A 252 5.51 14.42 -5.76
C ALA A 252 6.84 13.73 -5.39
N ALA A 253 6.85 12.40 -5.28
CA ALA A 253 8.08 11.64 -5.04
C ALA A 253 9.05 11.71 -6.24
N LEU A 254 8.55 11.66 -7.47
CA LEU A 254 9.34 11.85 -8.68
C LEU A 254 9.90 13.28 -8.76
N GLU A 255 9.07 14.28 -8.53
CA GLU A 255 9.47 15.70 -8.49
C GLU A 255 10.55 15.95 -7.42
N SER A 256 10.37 15.38 -6.23
CA SER A 256 11.34 15.47 -5.14
C SER A 256 12.68 14.83 -5.52
N ALA A 257 12.66 13.65 -6.14
CA ALA A 257 13.88 12.95 -6.55
C ALA A 257 14.66 13.71 -7.63
N GLU A 258 13.97 14.45 -8.51
CA GLU A 258 14.57 15.29 -9.54
C GLU A 258 15.12 16.61 -8.97
N SER A 259 14.36 17.27 -8.10
CA SER A 259 14.70 18.57 -7.55
C SER A 259 15.63 18.52 -6.32
N GLY A 260 15.67 17.38 -5.61
CA GLY A 260 16.34 17.21 -4.33
C GLY A 260 15.68 17.97 -3.18
N LYS A 261 14.41 18.38 -3.31
CA LYS A 261 13.68 19.22 -2.35
C LYS A 261 12.50 18.50 -1.72
N TRP A 262 12.05 19.00 -0.58
CA TRP A 262 10.75 18.68 -0.03
C TRP A 262 9.66 19.24 -0.94
N ILE A 263 8.62 18.43 -1.19
CA ILE A 263 7.45 18.80 -2.00
C ILE A 263 6.23 18.78 -1.08
N ASP A 264 5.47 19.86 -1.06
CA ASP A 264 4.19 19.97 -0.36
C ASP A 264 3.07 19.32 -1.20
N LEU A 265 2.09 18.68 -0.51
CA LEU A 265 0.99 17.94 -1.09
C LEU A 265 -0.35 18.64 -0.89
#